data_94d7c0ec65fe083a7bdc42483e8c767c
#
_entry.id   94d7c0ec65fe083a7bdc42483e8c767c
#
_cell.length_a   1.000
_cell.length_b   1.000
_cell.length_c   1.000
_cell.angle_alpha   90.00
_cell.angle_beta   90.00
_cell.angle_gamma   90.00
#
_symmetry.space_group_name_H-M   'P 1'
#
loop_
_entity.id
_entity.type
_entity.pdbx_description
1 polymer ?
#
loop_
_entity_poly.entity_id
_entity_poly.type
_entity_poly.pdbx_seq_one_letter_code
_entity_poly.pdbx_strand_id
1 'polypeptide(L)'
;MCDNSVKHTSENGDGMEKEELLQRVFGYSSFRPGQEKLIDGVLSGQDVFGIMPTGGGKSMCYQLPALMLPGITLVISPLISLMRDQVMALKVAGVPAAFLNSTLTGPQMQAAYRNLLAGRYKIVYVAPERLDYPGFGGVVEKLNISFIAVDEAHCISQWGQDFRPSYLRIVQFIDSLPKRPVVGAFTATATRSVQEDVERILELRSPVREVTGFDRPNLYFEVIQPESKDKTLLRLLAGQKRKSGIIYCATRKKVESVCELLCDHGYAATRYHAGLSEAERSKNQEDFLYDRKTVMVATNAFGMGIDKSNVSFVIHYNMPKSIEAYYQEAGRAGRDGAEADCILLFNSGDVQTARFLINNGSDNEEMDAVQREEVRRQDLERLDAMIGYCKTKSCLRGYILDYFGQKHPVMCGNCGSCKGNFQSVDITREAQIILSCVKRVHDALGYNVGANLLGNILRGSRNKRVQELGLDKISTYGLLKDRTRSDTHAMLDHLEAEGYLRTEQEHQSVFLTPAAGEVLYRGKTVTMLVEQTHEPETPVTETAKLTADDAQLFDALKELRLELAKKAEIPAFVVFSNATLADMAKKKPATMSEFKKVSGVGEIKAAWYGTAFLKCIQSYLDENA
;
A
#
# COMPACT_ATOMS: atom_id res chain seq x y z
N MET A 1 -2.83 22.78 31.61
CA MET A 1 -1.94 23.77 32.25
C MET A 1 -0.76 23.01 32.81
N CYS A 2 0.34 22.94 32.07
CA CYS A 2 1.67 22.66 32.59
C CYS A 2 2.61 23.45 31.70
N ASP A 3 3.02 24.57 32.28
CA ASP A 3 4.01 25.48 31.72
C ASP A 3 5.38 24.85 32.01
N ASN A 4 5.97 24.21 31.03
CA ASN A 4 7.37 23.79 31.06
C ASN A 4 8.13 24.57 29.99
N SER A 5 8.70 25.68 30.46
CA SER A 5 9.68 26.46 29.72
C SER A 5 10.93 25.63 29.44
N VAL A 6 10.91 24.88 28.33
CA VAL A 6 12.11 24.28 27.77
C VAL A 6 12.92 25.40 27.13
N LYS A 7 14.07 25.72 27.71
CA LYS A 7 15.07 26.62 27.13
C LYS A 7 15.42 26.12 25.74
N HIS A 8 15.05 26.89 24.72
CA HIS A 8 15.47 26.70 23.35
C HIS A 8 16.99 26.95 23.27
N THR A 9 17.75 25.89 23.20
CA THR A 9 19.10 25.95 22.64
C THR A 9 18.94 25.93 21.12
N SER A 10 18.90 27.11 20.53
CA SER A 10 19.10 27.33 19.12
C SER A 10 20.62 27.22 18.82
N GLU A 11 21.17 26.04 18.87
CA GLU A 11 22.41 25.75 18.18
C GLU A 11 22.03 25.29 16.76
N ASN A 12 22.19 26.21 15.82
CA ASN A 12 22.04 25.99 14.40
C ASN A 12 22.96 24.85 13.98
N GLY A 13 22.44 23.93 13.11
CA GLY A 13 23.19 22.82 12.53
C GLY A 13 24.25 23.24 11.50
N ASP A 14 24.86 24.42 11.66
CA ASP A 14 26.00 24.87 10.86
C ASP A 14 27.24 24.06 11.28
N GLY A 15 27.57 23.03 10.48
CA GLY A 15 28.76 22.20 10.63
C GLY A 15 28.55 20.77 11.14
N MET A 16 27.32 20.34 11.35
CA MET A 16 27.03 18.94 11.72
C MET A 16 26.93 18.07 10.45
N GLU A 17 27.61 16.92 10.46
CA GLU A 17 27.50 15.93 9.38
C GLU A 17 26.09 15.32 9.33
N LYS A 18 25.61 14.98 8.13
CA LYS A 18 24.25 14.46 7.91
C LYS A 18 23.98 13.15 8.68
N GLU A 19 25.02 12.31 8.85
CA GLU A 19 24.97 11.07 9.59
C GLU A 19 24.81 11.30 11.10
N GLU A 20 25.49 12.29 11.63
CA GLU A 20 25.37 12.69 13.03
C GLU A 20 23.96 13.23 13.32
N LEU A 21 23.42 14.05 12.43
CA LEU A 21 22.05 14.55 12.54
C LEU A 21 21.01 13.43 12.42
N LEU A 22 21.23 12.47 11.51
CA LEU A 22 20.40 11.29 11.33
C LEU A 22 20.33 10.46 12.64
N GLN A 23 21.49 10.21 13.25
CA GLN A 23 21.57 9.48 14.51
C GLN A 23 20.94 10.26 15.67
N ARG A 24 21.25 11.53 15.80
CA ARG A 24 20.81 12.36 16.93
C ARG A 24 19.31 12.58 16.96
N VAL A 25 18.70 12.90 15.79
CA VAL A 25 17.27 13.24 15.69
C VAL A 25 16.41 12.00 15.50
N PHE A 26 16.78 11.14 14.56
CA PHE A 26 15.95 10.02 14.14
C PHE A 26 16.41 8.66 14.70
N GLY A 27 17.63 8.59 15.25
CA GLY A 27 18.17 7.38 15.88
C GLY A 27 18.63 6.31 14.90
N TYR A 28 18.91 6.67 13.65
CA TYR A 28 19.42 5.74 12.64
C TYR A 28 20.92 5.98 12.42
N SER A 29 21.71 4.91 12.39
CA SER A 29 23.17 4.95 12.22
C SER A 29 23.61 4.98 10.75
N SER A 30 22.72 4.75 9.82
CA SER A 30 23.01 4.74 8.38
C SER A 30 21.78 5.04 7.56
N PHE A 31 21.98 5.55 6.38
CA PHE A 31 20.92 5.74 5.39
C PHE A 31 20.49 4.42 4.77
N ARG A 32 19.22 4.35 4.39
CA ARG A 32 18.72 3.27 3.53
C ARG A 32 19.19 3.50 2.09
N PRO A 33 19.22 2.45 1.26
CA PRO A 33 19.61 2.59 -0.16
C PRO A 33 18.87 3.73 -0.84
N GLY A 34 19.62 4.59 -1.56
CA GLY A 34 19.11 5.72 -2.32
C GLY A 34 18.78 6.99 -1.52
N GLN A 35 18.63 6.93 -0.20
CA GLN A 35 18.33 8.12 0.60
C GLN A 35 19.47 9.14 0.54
N GLU A 36 20.69 8.69 0.76
CA GLU A 36 21.87 9.55 0.83
C GLU A 36 22.06 10.36 -0.46
N LYS A 37 21.94 9.72 -1.61
CA LYS A 37 22.08 10.38 -2.92
C LYS A 37 21.04 11.48 -3.14
N LEU A 38 19.79 11.26 -2.72
CA LEU A 38 18.73 12.27 -2.81
C LEU A 38 18.98 13.43 -1.83
N ILE A 39 19.40 13.12 -0.59
CA ILE A 39 19.74 14.12 0.42
C ILE A 39 20.88 15.00 -0.06
N ASP A 40 21.95 14.42 -0.59
CA ASP A 40 23.10 15.14 -1.13
C ASP A 40 22.70 16.02 -2.33
N GLY A 41 21.80 15.52 -3.19
CA GLY A 41 21.22 16.31 -4.28
C GLY A 41 20.54 17.58 -3.76
N VAL A 42 19.65 17.44 -2.77
CA VAL A 42 18.96 18.59 -2.16
C VAL A 42 19.95 19.57 -1.50
N LEU A 43 20.92 19.05 -0.73
CA LEU A 43 21.90 19.88 -0.03
C LEU A 43 22.85 20.61 -0.98
N SER A 44 23.13 20.03 -2.16
CA SER A 44 23.93 20.68 -3.22
C SER A 44 23.12 21.65 -4.09
N GLY A 45 21.83 21.84 -3.80
CA GLY A 45 20.97 22.77 -4.55
C GLY A 45 20.41 22.21 -5.86
N GLN A 46 20.45 20.88 -6.07
CA GLN A 46 19.89 20.21 -7.23
C GLN A 46 18.47 19.74 -6.96
N ASP A 47 17.62 19.80 -7.98
CA ASP A 47 16.30 19.15 -7.91
C ASP A 47 16.48 17.63 -7.79
N VAL A 48 15.53 16.95 -7.15
CA VAL A 48 15.60 15.50 -6.93
C VAL A 48 14.31 14.80 -7.30
N PHE A 49 14.42 13.57 -7.78
CA PHE A 49 13.27 12.71 -8.02
C PHE A 49 13.49 11.34 -7.39
N GLY A 50 12.77 11.06 -6.32
CA GLY A 50 12.86 9.82 -5.54
C GLY A 50 11.67 8.90 -5.74
N ILE A 51 11.91 7.70 -6.27
CA ILE A 51 10.91 6.63 -6.37
C ILE A 51 11.33 5.52 -5.42
N MET A 52 10.61 5.42 -4.31
CA MET A 52 10.93 4.53 -3.21
C MET A 52 9.68 3.82 -2.71
N PRO A 53 9.73 2.51 -2.41
CA PRO A 53 8.54 1.76 -2.00
C PRO A 53 7.93 2.34 -0.72
N THR A 54 6.68 2.03 -0.47
CA THR A 54 6.05 2.35 0.81
C THR A 54 6.86 1.70 1.95
N GLY A 55 7.20 2.48 2.98
CA GLY A 55 8.12 2.05 4.04
C GLY A 55 9.61 2.15 3.68
N GLY A 56 9.99 2.55 2.47
CA GLY A 56 11.38 2.79 2.04
C GLY A 56 12.05 4.01 2.68
N GLY A 57 11.29 4.82 3.42
CA GLY A 57 11.83 5.99 4.14
C GLY A 57 11.90 7.26 3.29
N LYS A 58 10.99 7.45 2.33
CA LYS A 58 10.84 8.67 1.50
C LYS A 58 10.91 9.96 2.33
N SER A 59 10.20 9.99 3.46
CA SER A 59 10.12 11.18 4.30
C SER A 59 11.49 11.67 4.78
N MET A 60 12.43 10.76 5.01
CA MET A 60 13.79 11.10 5.42
C MET A 60 14.52 11.94 4.37
N CYS A 61 14.25 11.69 3.07
CA CYS A 61 14.89 12.39 1.96
C CYS A 61 14.57 13.89 1.90
N TYR A 62 13.49 14.31 2.57
CA TYR A 62 13.16 15.74 2.68
C TYR A 62 13.18 16.27 4.13
N GLN A 63 12.99 15.42 5.14
CA GLN A 63 13.01 15.85 6.54
C GLN A 63 14.42 16.15 7.03
N LEU A 64 15.41 15.33 6.67
CA LEU A 64 16.81 15.57 7.06
C LEU A 64 17.39 16.82 6.41
N PRO A 65 17.30 17.01 5.07
CA PRO A 65 17.76 18.25 4.44
C PRO A 65 17.07 19.50 4.99
N ALA A 66 15.78 19.41 5.34
CA ALA A 66 15.04 20.52 5.93
C ALA A 66 15.68 21.04 7.22
N LEU A 67 16.35 20.19 8.00
CA LEU A 67 17.03 20.58 9.24
C LEU A 67 18.39 21.24 8.98
N MET A 68 19.03 20.90 7.86
CA MET A 68 20.35 21.40 7.47
C MET A 68 20.27 22.68 6.64
N LEU A 69 19.22 22.82 5.81
CA LEU A 69 19.04 23.98 4.95
C LEU A 69 18.64 25.23 5.73
N PRO A 70 19.06 26.44 5.27
CA PRO A 70 18.56 27.69 5.84
C PRO A 70 17.07 27.88 5.51
N GLY A 71 16.34 28.64 6.34
CA GLY A 71 14.91 28.90 6.10
C GLY A 71 14.00 27.72 6.39
N ILE A 72 12.97 27.54 5.57
CA ILE A 72 11.94 26.52 5.75
C ILE A 72 11.84 25.57 4.56
N THR A 73 11.36 24.36 4.81
CA THR A 73 10.92 23.39 3.81
C THR A 73 9.42 23.31 3.78
N LEU A 74 8.82 23.50 2.59
CA LEU A 74 7.41 23.21 2.36
C LEU A 74 7.26 21.79 1.83
N VAL A 75 6.40 20.99 2.46
CA VAL A 75 6.06 19.65 2.00
C VAL A 75 4.62 19.68 1.48
N ILE A 76 4.44 19.57 0.16
CA ILE A 76 3.12 19.52 -0.46
C ILE A 76 2.66 18.06 -0.44
N SER A 77 1.56 17.79 0.26
CA SER A 77 1.03 16.44 0.41
C SER A 77 -0.50 16.46 0.24
N PRO A 78 -1.09 15.42 -0.39
CA PRO A 78 -2.53 15.42 -0.71
C PRO A 78 -3.41 15.02 0.47
N LEU A 79 -2.81 14.68 1.63
CA LEU A 79 -3.48 13.92 2.67
C LEU A 79 -3.38 14.54 4.05
N ILE A 80 -4.51 15.01 4.52
CA ILE A 80 -4.65 15.68 5.82
C ILE A 80 -4.21 14.77 6.99
N SER A 81 -4.60 13.50 6.95
CA SER A 81 -4.23 12.52 7.98
C SER A 81 -2.73 12.28 8.04
N LEU A 82 -2.09 12.10 6.87
CA LEU A 82 -0.64 11.91 6.78
C LEU A 82 0.12 13.11 7.31
N MET A 83 -0.30 14.34 6.95
CA MET A 83 0.32 15.56 7.47
C MET A 83 0.31 15.60 8.99
N ARG A 84 -0.83 15.23 9.60
CA ARG A 84 -0.98 15.21 11.07
C ARG A 84 -0.04 14.20 11.72
N ASP A 85 0.03 13.00 11.18
CA ASP A 85 0.88 11.92 11.69
C ASP A 85 2.36 12.25 11.54
N GLN A 86 2.78 12.79 10.39
CA GLN A 86 4.15 13.23 10.14
C GLN A 86 4.57 14.38 11.07
N VAL A 87 3.72 15.40 11.22
CA VAL A 87 3.99 16.53 12.14
C VAL A 87 4.06 16.05 13.58
N MET A 88 3.22 15.10 13.99
CA MET A 88 3.26 14.52 15.34
C MET A 88 4.58 13.75 15.57
N ALA A 89 4.99 12.92 14.63
CA ALA A 89 6.25 12.19 14.71
C ALA A 89 7.46 13.13 14.77
N LEU A 90 7.47 14.19 13.96
CA LEU A 90 8.52 15.22 13.97
C LEU A 90 8.58 15.96 15.31
N LYS A 91 7.43 16.34 15.89
CA LYS A 91 7.39 16.98 17.21
C LYS A 91 7.94 16.08 18.31
N VAL A 92 7.61 14.78 18.27
CA VAL A 92 8.18 13.78 19.22
C VAL A 92 9.69 13.61 19.01
N ALA A 93 10.19 13.78 17.78
CA ALA A 93 11.63 13.82 17.51
C ALA A 93 12.27 15.18 17.84
N GLY A 94 11.51 16.16 18.34
CA GLY A 94 11.98 17.51 18.69
C GLY A 94 12.15 18.45 17.50
N VAL A 95 11.60 18.10 16.33
CA VAL A 95 11.67 18.92 15.13
C VAL A 95 10.47 19.88 15.09
N PRO A 96 10.70 21.21 14.96
CA PRO A 96 9.63 22.18 14.84
C PRO A 96 8.89 22.04 13.49
N ALA A 97 7.69 21.48 13.53
CA ALA A 97 6.88 21.25 12.33
C ALA A 97 5.42 21.67 12.53
N ALA A 98 4.74 22.03 11.44
CA ALA A 98 3.34 22.38 11.41
C ALA A 98 2.68 21.84 10.13
N PHE A 99 1.33 21.87 10.09
CA PHE A 99 0.55 21.63 8.88
C PHE A 99 -0.44 22.76 8.64
N LEU A 100 -0.75 23.03 7.37
CA LEU A 100 -1.70 24.01 6.90
C LEU A 100 -2.71 23.31 5.97
N ASN A 101 -3.90 23.02 6.46
CA ASN A 101 -4.96 22.37 5.71
C ASN A 101 -6.35 22.87 6.09
N SER A 102 -7.42 22.29 5.55
CA SER A 102 -8.81 22.72 5.76
C SER A 102 -9.37 22.42 7.14
N THR A 103 -8.71 21.59 7.96
CA THR A 103 -9.20 21.26 9.31
C THR A 103 -8.88 22.32 10.35
N LEU A 104 -7.98 23.28 10.04
CA LEU A 104 -7.64 24.36 10.94
C LEU A 104 -8.75 25.42 10.97
N THR A 105 -9.19 25.81 12.17
CA THR A 105 -10.08 26.94 12.34
C THR A 105 -9.37 28.25 11.98
N GLY A 106 -10.14 29.31 11.71
CA GLY A 106 -9.57 30.63 11.40
C GLY A 106 -8.53 31.13 12.40
N PRO A 107 -8.81 31.10 13.73
CA PRO A 107 -7.83 31.48 14.75
C PRO A 107 -6.58 30.59 14.76
N GLN A 108 -6.71 29.26 14.57
CA GLN A 108 -5.59 28.34 14.47
C GLN A 108 -4.72 28.63 13.24
N MET A 109 -5.35 28.91 12.09
CA MET A 109 -4.63 29.27 10.87
C MET A 109 -3.84 30.57 11.04
N GLN A 110 -4.44 31.59 11.63
CA GLN A 110 -3.74 32.85 11.93
C GLN A 110 -2.58 32.68 12.90
N ALA A 111 -2.74 31.81 13.91
CA ALA A 111 -1.67 31.46 14.84
C ALA A 111 -0.53 30.73 14.11
N ALA A 112 -0.85 29.80 13.20
CA ALA A 112 0.12 29.09 12.40
C ALA A 112 0.91 30.06 11.51
N TYR A 113 0.25 31.01 10.84
CA TYR A 113 0.90 32.04 10.01
C TYR A 113 1.82 32.96 10.83
N ARG A 114 1.39 33.41 12.00
CA ARG A 114 2.25 34.21 12.90
C ARG A 114 3.52 33.44 13.32
N ASN A 115 3.35 32.18 13.69
CA ASN A 115 4.48 31.33 14.07
C ASN A 115 5.42 31.04 12.90
N LEU A 116 4.86 30.89 11.70
CA LEU A 116 5.61 30.68 10.47
C LEU A 116 6.47 31.92 10.13
N LEU A 117 5.87 33.11 10.15
CA LEU A 117 6.58 34.39 9.97
C LEU A 117 7.62 34.68 11.06
N ALA A 118 7.39 34.16 12.27
CA ALA A 118 8.35 34.25 13.37
C ALA A 118 9.48 33.20 13.29
N GLY A 119 9.57 32.41 12.21
CA GLY A 119 10.61 31.40 12.00
C GLY A 119 10.56 30.21 12.96
N ARG A 120 9.40 29.94 13.59
CA ARG A 120 9.26 28.87 14.59
C ARG A 120 9.17 27.47 14.01
N TYR A 121 9.10 27.31 12.68
CA TYR A 121 8.99 26.02 12.01
C TYR A 121 10.11 25.83 11.00
N LYS A 122 10.62 24.60 10.93
CA LYS A 122 11.58 24.16 9.91
C LYS A 122 10.89 23.44 8.76
N ILE A 123 9.80 22.69 9.07
CA ILE A 123 9.05 21.90 8.09
C ILE A 123 7.57 22.27 8.21
N VAL A 124 6.96 22.59 7.08
CA VAL A 124 5.52 22.92 7.00
C VAL A 124 4.87 22.08 5.92
N TYR A 125 3.93 21.23 6.33
CA TYR A 125 3.09 20.47 5.41
C TYR A 125 1.93 21.31 4.93
N VAL A 126 1.68 21.32 3.61
CA VAL A 126 0.64 22.13 2.98
C VAL A 126 -0.19 21.27 2.04
N ALA A 127 -1.52 21.39 2.13
CA ALA A 127 -2.40 20.78 1.14
C ALA A 127 -2.33 21.56 -0.18
N PRO A 128 -2.32 20.89 -1.35
CA PRO A 128 -2.19 21.56 -2.66
C PRO A 128 -3.28 22.61 -2.90
N GLU A 129 -4.49 22.42 -2.37
CA GLU A 129 -5.61 23.37 -2.49
C GLU A 129 -5.36 24.69 -1.72
N ARG A 130 -4.37 24.71 -0.82
CA ARG A 130 -3.99 25.92 -0.08
C ARG A 130 -3.05 26.84 -0.83
N LEU A 131 -2.38 26.35 -1.85
CA LEU A 131 -1.40 27.14 -2.61
C LEU A 131 -2.02 28.39 -3.25
N ASP A 132 -3.27 28.29 -3.70
CA ASP A 132 -4.01 29.40 -4.33
C ASP A 132 -4.81 30.25 -3.34
N TYR A 133 -4.73 29.97 -2.03
CA TYR A 133 -5.51 30.75 -1.07
C TYR A 133 -4.91 32.16 -0.91
N PRO A 134 -5.68 33.24 -1.16
CA PRO A 134 -5.14 34.60 -1.21
C PRO A 134 -4.35 35.03 0.03
N GLY A 135 -4.71 34.52 1.21
CA GLY A 135 -3.99 34.78 2.45
C GLY A 135 -2.65 34.05 2.57
N PHE A 136 -2.43 32.97 1.81
CA PHE A 136 -1.20 32.21 1.86
C PHE A 136 -0.09 32.85 1.02
N GLY A 137 -0.41 33.38 -0.16
CA GLY A 137 0.55 34.07 -1.04
C GLY A 137 1.28 35.20 -0.33
N GLY A 138 0.54 36.10 0.35
CA GLY A 138 1.16 37.21 1.10
C GLY A 138 2.00 36.82 2.31
N VAL A 139 1.82 35.59 2.82
CA VAL A 139 2.71 35.02 3.86
C VAL A 139 3.98 34.46 3.21
N VAL A 140 3.82 33.72 2.13
CA VAL A 140 4.91 33.00 1.42
C VAL A 140 5.95 33.97 0.85
N GLU A 141 5.55 35.10 0.31
CA GLU A 141 6.45 36.15 -0.20
C GLU A 141 7.48 36.64 0.84
N LYS A 142 7.14 36.54 2.13
CA LYS A 142 7.98 36.97 3.26
C LYS A 142 8.84 35.86 3.83
N LEU A 143 8.75 34.65 3.29
CA LEU A 143 9.46 33.47 3.80
C LEU A 143 10.68 33.15 2.96
N ASN A 144 11.72 32.71 3.63
CA ASN A 144 12.86 32.09 2.94
C ASN A 144 12.56 30.59 2.77
N ILE A 145 12.01 30.21 1.60
CA ILE A 145 11.75 28.81 1.27
C ILE A 145 12.97 28.26 0.56
N SER A 146 13.64 27.31 1.19
CA SER A 146 14.86 26.71 0.64
C SER A 146 14.57 25.45 -0.18
N PHE A 147 13.49 24.73 0.18
CA PHE A 147 13.15 23.46 -0.44
C PHE A 147 11.62 23.26 -0.48
N ILE A 148 11.13 22.77 -1.62
CA ILE A 148 9.76 22.27 -1.79
C ILE A 148 9.82 20.77 -2.08
N ALA A 149 9.25 19.97 -1.18
CA ALA A 149 9.07 18.54 -1.37
C ALA A 149 7.64 18.25 -1.81
N VAL A 150 7.46 17.64 -2.98
CA VAL A 150 6.16 17.18 -3.49
C VAL A 150 6.02 15.70 -3.14
N ASP A 151 5.24 15.42 -2.11
CA ASP A 151 4.93 14.04 -1.70
C ASP A 151 3.78 13.48 -2.54
N GLU A 152 3.76 12.16 -2.75
CA GLU A 152 2.86 11.46 -3.67
C GLU A 152 2.80 12.16 -5.06
N ALA A 153 3.98 12.47 -5.62
CA ALA A 153 4.12 13.24 -6.84
C ALA A 153 3.42 12.62 -8.07
N HIS A 154 3.10 11.31 -8.02
CA HIS A 154 2.31 10.64 -9.06
C HIS A 154 0.90 11.26 -9.23
N CYS A 155 0.39 11.98 -8.22
CA CYS A 155 -0.90 12.68 -8.31
C CYS A 155 -0.94 13.80 -9.36
N ILE A 156 0.22 14.25 -9.86
CA ILE A 156 0.30 15.29 -10.90
C ILE A 156 0.02 14.75 -12.31
N SER A 157 0.22 13.45 -12.52
CA SER A 157 0.09 12.81 -13.83
C SER A 157 -1.31 12.24 -14.03
N GLN A 158 -1.91 12.51 -15.18
CA GLN A 158 -3.16 11.85 -15.60
C GLN A 158 -2.98 10.34 -15.76
N TRP A 159 -1.77 9.88 -16.02
CA TRP A 159 -1.39 8.47 -16.04
C TRP A 159 -1.16 7.89 -14.62
N GLY A 160 -1.25 8.68 -13.58
CA GLY A 160 -1.19 8.26 -12.19
C GLY A 160 -2.53 7.69 -11.71
N GLN A 161 -2.48 6.80 -10.72
CA GLN A 161 -3.70 6.14 -10.17
C GLN A 161 -4.63 7.06 -9.38
N ASP A 162 -4.16 8.23 -8.94
CA ASP A 162 -4.89 9.21 -8.13
C ASP A 162 -4.60 10.63 -8.64
N PHE A 163 -4.95 10.87 -9.91
CA PHE A 163 -4.76 12.18 -10.53
C PHE A 163 -5.56 13.25 -9.80
N ARG A 164 -4.88 14.34 -9.43
CA ARG A 164 -5.46 15.49 -8.75
C ARG A 164 -5.15 16.79 -9.49
N PRO A 165 -6.14 17.44 -10.10
CA PRO A 165 -5.95 18.72 -10.78
C PRO A 165 -5.26 19.80 -9.92
N SER A 166 -5.52 19.80 -8.60
CA SER A 166 -4.87 20.71 -7.65
C SER A 166 -3.33 20.61 -7.65
N TYR A 167 -2.75 19.46 -8.04
CA TYR A 167 -1.30 19.30 -8.16
C TYR A 167 -0.70 20.07 -9.33
N LEU A 168 -1.46 20.34 -10.38
CA LEU A 168 -1.00 21.16 -11.52
C LEU A 168 -0.70 22.61 -11.10
N ARG A 169 -1.29 23.07 -9.99
CA ARG A 169 -1.07 24.42 -9.43
C ARG A 169 0.28 24.56 -8.73
N ILE A 170 0.96 23.46 -8.42
CA ILE A 170 2.26 23.48 -7.74
C ILE A 170 3.30 24.24 -8.55
N VAL A 171 3.30 24.08 -9.88
CA VAL A 171 4.25 24.78 -10.76
C VAL A 171 4.02 26.28 -10.73
N GLN A 172 2.75 26.70 -10.91
CA GLN A 172 2.37 28.11 -10.85
C GLN A 172 2.77 28.74 -9.50
N PHE A 173 2.60 27.99 -8.42
CA PHE A 173 3.03 28.41 -7.09
C PHE A 173 4.57 28.58 -7.02
N ILE A 174 5.34 27.61 -7.52
CA ILE A 174 6.81 27.69 -7.55
C ILE A 174 7.27 28.91 -8.37
N ASP A 175 6.65 29.18 -9.51
CA ASP A 175 6.98 30.31 -10.39
C ASP A 175 6.62 31.66 -9.79
N SER A 176 5.62 31.71 -8.89
CA SER A 176 5.24 32.92 -8.17
C SER A 176 6.21 33.33 -7.06
N LEU A 177 7.15 32.45 -6.67
CA LEU A 177 8.07 32.72 -5.59
C LEU A 177 9.18 33.70 -6.03
N PRO A 178 9.62 34.63 -5.15
CA PRO A 178 10.71 35.58 -5.47
C PRO A 178 12.02 34.91 -5.88
N LYS A 179 12.27 33.72 -5.36
CA LYS A 179 13.40 32.86 -5.70
C LYS A 179 12.93 31.42 -5.78
N ARG A 180 13.20 30.73 -6.89
CA ARG A 180 12.87 29.32 -7.04
C ARG A 180 13.68 28.50 -6.03
N PRO A 181 13.04 27.74 -5.13
CA PRO A 181 13.74 26.82 -4.23
C PRO A 181 14.17 25.55 -4.96
N VAL A 182 14.91 24.69 -4.29
CA VAL A 182 15.12 23.31 -4.73
C VAL A 182 13.77 22.60 -4.73
N VAL A 183 13.50 21.78 -5.74
CA VAL A 183 12.26 21.00 -5.85
C VAL A 183 12.57 19.52 -5.81
N GLY A 184 11.91 18.80 -4.91
CA GLY A 184 12.01 17.35 -4.81
C GLY A 184 10.66 16.68 -5.03
N ALA A 185 10.58 15.74 -5.95
CA ALA A 185 9.42 14.90 -6.19
C ALA A 185 9.61 13.52 -5.57
N PHE A 186 8.62 13.03 -4.81
CA PHE A 186 8.70 11.75 -4.12
C PHE A 186 7.43 10.94 -4.32
N THR A 187 7.57 9.66 -4.67
CA THR A 187 6.43 8.74 -4.82
C THR A 187 6.82 7.30 -4.51
N ALA A 188 5.82 6.47 -4.20
CA ALA A 188 6.02 5.03 -4.04
C ALA A 188 5.71 4.25 -5.31
N THR A 189 4.87 4.79 -6.17
CA THR A 189 4.30 4.10 -7.34
C THR A 189 4.38 5.04 -8.54
N ALA A 190 5.26 4.74 -9.48
CA ALA A 190 5.34 5.47 -10.73
C ALA A 190 5.82 4.53 -11.84
N THR A 191 4.94 4.25 -12.80
CA THR A 191 5.34 3.63 -14.07
C THR A 191 6.23 4.60 -14.84
N ARG A 192 6.89 4.12 -15.89
CA ARG A 192 7.80 4.98 -16.68
C ARG A 192 7.11 6.21 -17.25
N SER A 193 5.87 6.07 -17.74
CA SER A 193 5.08 7.19 -18.25
C SER A 193 4.77 8.23 -17.17
N VAL A 194 4.44 7.78 -15.95
CA VAL A 194 4.22 8.66 -14.80
C VAL A 194 5.51 9.39 -14.41
N GLN A 195 6.65 8.71 -14.46
CA GLN A 195 7.95 9.32 -14.16
C GLN A 195 8.27 10.47 -15.11
N GLU A 196 8.11 10.24 -16.42
CA GLU A 196 8.34 11.23 -17.47
C GLU A 196 7.39 12.44 -17.31
N ASP A 197 6.12 12.19 -16.96
CA ASP A 197 5.14 13.25 -16.69
C ASP A 197 5.49 14.08 -15.46
N VAL A 198 5.83 13.45 -14.34
CA VAL A 198 6.21 14.15 -13.09
C VAL A 198 7.36 15.13 -13.36
N GLU A 199 8.41 14.69 -14.05
CA GLU A 199 9.54 15.57 -14.35
C GLU A 199 9.18 16.71 -15.28
N ARG A 200 8.43 16.42 -16.34
CA ARG A 200 7.99 17.41 -17.32
C ARG A 200 7.06 18.44 -16.69
N ILE A 201 6.04 17.99 -15.95
CA ILE A 201 5.01 18.88 -15.39
C ILE A 201 5.56 19.70 -14.22
N LEU A 202 6.39 19.12 -13.32
CA LEU A 202 7.03 19.86 -12.24
C LEU A 202 8.23 20.70 -12.68
N GLU A 203 8.58 20.65 -13.97
CA GLU A 203 9.73 21.37 -14.54
C GLU A 203 11.01 21.17 -13.73
N LEU A 204 11.28 19.89 -13.37
CA LEU A 204 12.48 19.55 -12.59
C LEU A 204 13.74 19.81 -13.41
N ARG A 205 14.69 20.55 -12.83
CA ARG A 205 15.92 21.01 -13.49
C ARG A 205 17.03 19.99 -13.29
N SER A 206 17.32 19.16 -14.29
CA SER A 206 18.38 18.12 -14.25
C SER A 206 18.38 17.35 -12.91
N PRO A 207 17.26 16.74 -12.54
CA PRO A 207 17.11 16.19 -11.20
C PRO A 207 18.05 15.01 -10.94
N VAL A 208 18.54 14.91 -9.71
CA VAL A 208 19.14 13.66 -9.23
C VAL A 208 18.03 12.63 -9.09
N ARG A 209 18.07 11.60 -9.93
CA ARG A 209 17.07 10.52 -9.92
C ARG A 209 17.55 9.35 -9.09
N GLU A 210 16.65 8.81 -8.29
CA GLU A 210 16.89 7.57 -7.57
C GLU A 210 15.63 6.70 -7.54
N VAL A 211 15.78 5.48 -8.05
CA VAL A 211 14.74 4.43 -8.03
C VAL A 211 15.29 3.28 -7.21
N THR A 212 14.90 3.17 -5.96
CA THR A 212 15.43 2.13 -5.05
C THR A 212 14.80 0.75 -5.28
N GLY A 213 13.88 0.68 -6.25
CA GLY A 213 13.15 -0.54 -6.59
C GLY A 213 11.80 -0.65 -5.89
N PHE A 214 11.04 -1.64 -6.36
CA PHE A 214 9.69 -1.93 -5.86
C PHE A 214 9.64 -3.24 -5.07
N ASP A 215 10.77 -3.95 -4.92
CA ASP A 215 10.78 -5.21 -4.20
C ASP A 215 10.66 -5.02 -2.68
N ARG A 216 9.79 -5.81 -2.09
CA ARG A 216 9.54 -5.89 -0.64
C ARG A 216 9.67 -7.35 -0.21
N PRO A 217 10.90 -7.87 -0.02
CA PRO A 217 11.15 -9.29 0.22
C PRO A 217 10.47 -9.83 1.50
N ASN A 218 10.18 -8.95 2.45
CA ASN A 218 9.49 -9.29 3.69
C ASN A 218 7.96 -9.46 3.53
N LEU A 219 7.38 -9.15 2.37
CA LEU A 219 5.95 -9.34 2.13
C LEU A 219 5.71 -10.69 1.44
N TYR A 220 4.81 -11.49 1.97
CA TYR A 220 4.28 -12.68 1.33
C TYR A 220 3.04 -12.34 0.53
N PHE A 221 3.02 -12.61 -0.78
CA PHE A 221 1.87 -12.36 -1.65
C PHE A 221 1.13 -13.64 -1.98
N GLU A 222 -0.18 -13.63 -1.84
CA GLU A 222 -1.02 -14.76 -2.20
C GLU A 222 -2.35 -14.31 -2.80
N VAL A 223 -2.83 -15.02 -3.83
CA VAL A 223 -4.15 -14.85 -4.42
C VAL A 223 -4.93 -16.14 -4.21
N ILE A 224 -6.03 -16.06 -3.48
CA ILE A 224 -6.92 -17.18 -3.19
C ILE A 224 -8.23 -16.99 -3.94
N GLN A 225 -8.73 -18.04 -4.60
CA GLN A 225 -10.06 -18.07 -5.23
C GLN A 225 -11.02 -18.92 -4.37
N PRO A 226 -11.64 -18.34 -3.33
CA PRO A 226 -12.40 -19.10 -2.36
C PRO A 226 -13.82 -19.37 -2.84
N GLU A 227 -14.40 -20.52 -2.44
CA GLU A 227 -15.84 -20.76 -2.58
C GLU A 227 -16.69 -19.81 -1.70
N SER A 228 -16.18 -19.48 -0.51
CA SER A 228 -16.78 -18.52 0.42
C SER A 228 -15.70 -17.62 1.00
N LYS A 229 -15.75 -16.32 0.65
CA LYS A 229 -14.81 -15.32 1.17
C LYS A 229 -14.90 -15.17 2.69
N ASP A 230 -16.10 -15.22 3.26
CA ASP A 230 -16.32 -15.08 4.71
C ASP A 230 -15.64 -16.22 5.49
N LYS A 231 -15.88 -17.48 5.07
CA LYS A 231 -15.24 -18.64 5.71
C LYS A 231 -13.72 -18.61 5.57
N THR A 232 -13.21 -18.25 4.40
CA THR A 232 -11.77 -18.16 4.15
C THR A 232 -11.16 -17.04 4.97
N LEU A 233 -11.80 -15.86 5.06
CA LEU A 233 -11.34 -14.76 5.90
C LEU A 233 -11.22 -15.18 7.37
N LEU A 234 -12.23 -15.82 7.94
CA LEU A 234 -12.21 -16.30 9.33
C LEU A 234 -11.08 -17.32 9.56
N ARG A 235 -10.85 -18.24 8.61
CA ARG A 235 -9.74 -19.20 8.67
C ARG A 235 -8.38 -18.50 8.66
N LEU A 236 -8.16 -17.53 7.80
CA LEU A 236 -6.93 -16.75 7.73
C LEU A 236 -6.67 -15.99 9.03
N LEU A 237 -7.70 -15.41 9.62
CA LEU A 237 -7.58 -14.64 10.86
C LEU A 237 -7.43 -15.50 12.10
N ALA A 238 -7.80 -16.78 12.07
CA ALA A 238 -7.62 -17.70 13.21
C ALA A 238 -6.16 -17.77 13.68
N GLY A 239 -5.20 -17.74 12.73
CA GLY A 239 -3.76 -17.69 13.02
C GLY A 239 -3.20 -16.31 13.38
N GLN A 240 -4.03 -15.24 13.32
CA GLN A 240 -3.58 -13.85 13.45
C GLN A 240 -4.21 -13.09 14.65
N LYS A 241 -4.80 -13.79 15.62
CA LYS A 241 -5.64 -13.22 16.71
C LYS A 241 -5.02 -12.07 17.51
N ARG A 242 -3.69 -12.01 17.60
CA ARG A 242 -2.94 -10.99 18.37
C ARG A 242 -2.18 -10.00 17.47
N LYS A 243 -2.34 -10.09 16.16
CA LYS A 243 -1.62 -9.25 15.21
C LYS A 243 -2.53 -8.12 14.70
N SER A 244 -1.92 -6.97 14.42
CA SER A 244 -2.61 -5.85 13.79
C SER A 244 -2.68 -6.06 12.28
N GLY A 245 -3.86 -5.78 11.68
CA GLY A 245 -4.02 -5.93 10.24
C GLY A 245 -5.14 -5.09 9.64
N ILE A 246 -5.13 -5.00 8.32
CA ILE A 246 -6.10 -4.22 7.55
C ILE A 246 -6.81 -5.15 6.56
N ILE A 247 -8.13 -4.98 6.44
CA ILE A 247 -8.95 -5.70 5.48
C ILE A 247 -9.60 -4.69 4.55
N TYR A 248 -9.26 -4.75 3.25
CA TYR A 248 -9.80 -3.85 2.25
C TYR A 248 -11.03 -4.43 1.56
N CYS A 249 -12.12 -3.66 1.50
CA CYS A 249 -13.36 -3.99 0.82
C CYS A 249 -13.69 -2.93 -0.25
N ALA A 250 -14.30 -3.35 -1.36
CA ALA A 250 -14.61 -2.45 -2.47
C ALA A 250 -15.74 -1.45 -2.16
N THR A 251 -16.66 -1.77 -1.25
CA THR A 251 -17.85 -0.95 -0.99
C THR A 251 -18.08 -0.71 0.50
N ARG A 252 -18.72 0.43 0.85
CA ARG A 252 -19.10 0.78 2.23
C ARG A 252 -19.94 -0.34 2.87
N LYS A 253 -20.96 -0.85 2.14
CA LYS A 253 -21.82 -1.94 2.62
C LYS A 253 -21.03 -3.21 2.95
N LYS A 254 -20.01 -3.54 2.16
CA LYS A 254 -19.17 -4.71 2.43
C LYS A 254 -18.28 -4.48 3.65
N VAL A 255 -17.74 -3.26 3.85
CA VAL A 255 -16.99 -2.90 5.06
C VAL A 255 -17.84 -3.13 6.31
N GLU A 256 -19.11 -2.66 6.31
CA GLU A 256 -20.03 -2.84 7.44
C GLU A 256 -20.26 -4.32 7.73
N SER A 257 -20.64 -5.11 6.70
CA SER A 257 -20.94 -6.53 6.90
C SER A 257 -19.73 -7.37 7.32
N VAL A 258 -18.53 -7.07 6.83
CA VAL A 258 -17.30 -7.77 7.23
C VAL A 258 -16.87 -7.37 8.65
N CYS A 259 -17.00 -6.09 9.01
CA CYS A 259 -16.71 -5.64 10.37
C CYS A 259 -17.64 -6.31 11.39
N GLU A 260 -18.94 -6.37 11.10
CA GLU A 260 -19.95 -7.06 11.93
C GLU A 260 -19.62 -8.55 12.07
N LEU A 261 -19.36 -9.24 10.95
CA LEU A 261 -18.94 -10.65 10.96
C LEU A 261 -17.75 -10.89 11.90
N LEU A 262 -16.74 -10.02 11.86
CA LEU A 262 -15.54 -10.18 12.70
C LEU A 262 -15.84 -9.91 14.17
N CYS A 263 -16.65 -8.89 14.47
CA CYS A 263 -17.06 -8.59 15.85
C CYS A 263 -17.85 -9.74 16.46
N ASP A 264 -18.78 -10.35 15.70
CA ASP A 264 -19.57 -11.51 16.13
C ASP A 264 -18.71 -12.75 16.42
N HIS A 265 -17.54 -12.86 15.74
CA HIS A 265 -16.56 -13.92 16.00
C HIS A 265 -15.49 -13.53 17.04
N GLY A 266 -15.69 -12.42 17.77
CA GLY A 266 -14.82 -12.01 18.89
C GLY A 266 -13.52 -11.32 18.50
N TYR A 267 -13.38 -10.84 17.24
CA TYR A 267 -12.21 -10.05 16.84
C TYR A 267 -12.39 -8.59 17.27
N ALA A 268 -11.31 -7.96 17.72
CA ALA A 268 -11.29 -6.54 18.03
C ALA A 268 -11.22 -5.70 16.74
N ALA A 269 -12.30 -5.74 15.94
CA ALA A 269 -12.39 -5.05 14.66
C ALA A 269 -13.03 -3.66 14.79
N THR A 270 -12.68 -2.78 13.86
CA THR A 270 -13.32 -1.48 13.62
C THR A 270 -13.40 -1.22 12.11
N ARG A 271 -14.11 -0.14 11.71
CA ARG A 271 -14.41 0.14 10.30
C ARG A 271 -14.01 1.56 9.89
N TYR A 272 -13.69 1.73 8.59
CA TYR A 272 -13.38 3.05 8.05
C TYR A 272 -13.84 3.18 6.59
N HIS A 273 -14.70 4.15 6.31
CA HIS A 273 -15.09 4.53 4.94
C HIS A 273 -15.66 5.95 4.91
N ALA A 274 -15.73 6.56 3.73
CA ALA A 274 -16.16 7.95 3.54
C ALA A 274 -17.62 8.24 3.95
N GLY A 275 -18.46 7.21 4.16
CA GLY A 275 -19.83 7.38 4.63
C GLY A 275 -19.98 7.57 6.15
N LEU A 276 -18.91 7.37 6.93
CA LEU A 276 -18.91 7.64 8.37
C LEU A 276 -18.76 9.14 8.63
N SER A 277 -19.27 9.61 9.77
CA SER A 277 -19.01 10.96 10.26
C SER A 277 -17.51 11.19 10.52
N GLU A 278 -17.07 12.43 10.47
CA GLU A 278 -15.66 12.77 10.74
C GLU A 278 -15.23 12.32 12.15
N ALA A 279 -16.11 12.49 13.14
CA ALA A 279 -15.86 12.05 14.50
C ALA A 279 -15.69 10.53 14.61
N GLU A 280 -16.53 9.74 13.92
CA GLU A 280 -16.40 8.28 13.90
C GLU A 280 -15.15 7.84 13.15
N ARG A 281 -14.81 8.47 12.03
CA ARG A 281 -13.58 8.18 11.29
C ARG A 281 -12.35 8.41 12.15
N SER A 282 -12.28 9.56 12.82
CA SER A 282 -11.18 9.91 13.73
C SER A 282 -11.09 8.91 14.89
N LYS A 283 -12.21 8.61 15.55
CA LYS A 283 -12.24 7.64 16.65
C LYS A 283 -11.79 6.24 16.20
N ASN A 284 -12.33 5.73 15.11
CA ASN A 284 -12.00 4.39 14.62
C ASN A 284 -10.54 4.29 14.18
N GLN A 285 -10.02 5.34 13.55
CA GLN A 285 -8.60 5.44 13.21
C GLN A 285 -7.73 5.46 14.47
N GLU A 286 -8.07 6.26 15.47
CA GLU A 286 -7.36 6.29 16.74
C GLU A 286 -7.41 4.93 17.44
N ASP A 287 -8.57 4.28 17.51
CA ASP A 287 -8.71 2.96 18.12
C ASP A 287 -7.79 1.93 17.47
N PHE A 288 -7.60 2.01 16.15
CA PHE A 288 -6.67 1.16 15.43
C PHE A 288 -5.20 1.57 15.64
N LEU A 289 -4.89 2.87 15.60
CA LEU A 289 -3.54 3.38 15.82
C LEU A 289 -3.01 3.08 17.23
N TYR A 290 -3.88 3.17 18.22
CA TYR A 290 -3.55 2.91 19.63
C TYR A 290 -3.71 1.43 20.05
N ASP A 291 -3.85 0.51 19.08
CA ASP A 291 -4.02 -0.94 19.31
C ASP A 291 -5.24 -1.31 20.21
N ARG A 292 -6.21 -0.39 20.39
CA ARG A 292 -7.50 -0.69 21.05
C ARG A 292 -8.36 -1.62 20.20
N LYS A 293 -8.23 -1.46 18.89
CA LYS A 293 -8.75 -2.37 17.85
C LYS A 293 -7.61 -2.85 16.99
N THR A 294 -7.50 -4.16 16.83
CA THR A 294 -6.38 -4.78 16.09
C THR A 294 -6.66 -4.98 14.61
N VAL A 295 -7.93 -5.03 14.21
CA VAL A 295 -8.33 -5.22 12.81
C VAL A 295 -9.11 -4.00 12.32
N MET A 296 -8.61 -3.39 11.24
CA MET A 296 -9.31 -2.33 10.52
C MET A 296 -9.95 -2.91 9.27
N VAL A 297 -11.27 -2.78 9.13
CA VAL A 297 -12.00 -3.10 7.89
C VAL A 297 -12.33 -1.79 7.17
N ALA A 298 -11.87 -1.63 5.92
CA ALA A 298 -11.96 -0.34 5.28
C ALA A 298 -12.16 -0.39 3.76
N THR A 299 -12.64 0.72 3.18
CA THR A 299 -12.45 1.00 1.76
C THR A 299 -11.08 1.63 1.52
N ASN A 300 -10.71 1.86 0.25
CA ASN A 300 -9.51 2.61 -0.14
C ASN A 300 -9.42 4.01 0.50
N ALA A 301 -10.53 4.56 1.02
CA ALA A 301 -10.51 5.82 1.80
C ALA A 301 -9.65 5.72 3.07
N PHE A 302 -9.45 4.52 3.62
CA PHE A 302 -8.46 4.22 4.68
C PHE A 302 -7.14 3.81 4.04
N GLY A 303 -6.62 4.63 3.21
CA GLY A 303 -5.48 4.22 2.43
C GLY A 303 -4.34 5.19 2.57
N MET A 304 -4.55 6.37 2.13
CA MET A 304 -3.51 7.36 2.06
C MET A 304 -3.36 8.02 3.43
N GLY A 305 -2.16 7.98 4.02
CA GLY A 305 -1.85 8.74 5.24
C GLY A 305 -1.75 7.93 6.54
N ILE A 306 -1.79 6.61 6.52
CA ILE A 306 -1.60 5.81 7.73
C ILE A 306 -0.18 5.28 7.78
N ASP A 307 0.53 5.71 8.81
CA ASP A 307 1.93 5.32 9.06
C ASP A 307 2.04 4.42 10.31
N LYS A 308 1.15 3.41 10.40
CA LYS A 308 1.24 2.38 11.44
C LYS A 308 2.27 1.33 11.01
N SER A 309 3.40 1.27 11.70
CA SER A 309 4.53 0.42 11.31
C SER A 309 4.34 -1.08 11.62
N ASN A 310 3.48 -1.41 12.57
CA ASN A 310 3.28 -2.78 13.08
C ASN A 310 2.09 -3.53 12.47
N VAL A 311 1.76 -3.26 11.21
CA VAL A 311 0.72 -4.00 10.46
C VAL A 311 1.32 -5.30 9.96
N SER A 312 0.83 -6.43 10.47
CA SER A 312 1.36 -7.77 10.17
C SER A 312 0.67 -8.45 9.00
N PHE A 313 -0.52 -8.00 8.62
CA PHE A 313 -1.22 -8.52 7.45
C PHE A 313 -2.10 -7.47 6.78
N VAL A 314 -2.23 -7.59 5.46
CA VAL A 314 -3.23 -6.88 4.65
C VAL A 314 -4.00 -7.92 3.85
N ILE A 315 -5.32 -7.95 4.04
CA ILE A 315 -6.20 -8.85 3.29
C ILE A 315 -7.11 -8.01 2.39
N HIS A 316 -7.05 -8.25 1.09
CA HIS A 316 -8.00 -7.70 0.15
C HIS A 316 -9.20 -8.65 0.04
N TYR A 317 -10.30 -8.29 0.69
CA TYR A 317 -11.55 -9.05 0.58
C TYR A 317 -12.17 -8.97 -0.82
N ASN A 318 -11.97 -7.85 -1.51
CA ASN A 318 -12.28 -7.65 -2.92
C ASN A 318 -11.02 -7.21 -3.67
N MET A 319 -10.94 -7.56 -4.97
CA MET A 319 -9.88 -7.13 -5.85
C MET A 319 -9.84 -5.58 -5.95
N PRO A 320 -8.67 -4.94 -5.78
CA PRO A 320 -8.48 -3.52 -6.06
C PRO A 320 -8.67 -3.19 -7.55
N LYS A 321 -8.77 -1.90 -7.89
CA LYS A 321 -8.97 -1.45 -9.26
C LYS A 321 -7.69 -1.51 -10.12
N SER A 322 -6.50 -1.51 -9.50
CA SER A 322 -5.21 -1.49 -10.21
C SER A 322 -4.09 -2.13 -9.38
N ILE A 323 -2.99 -2.47 -10.04
CA ILE A 323 -1.76 -2.98 -9.39
C ILE A 323 -1.15 -1.94 -8.47
N GLU A 324 -1.18 -0.65 -8.84
CA GLU A 324 -0.65 0.43 -8.03
C GLU A 324 -1.43 0.56 -6.72
N ALA A 325 -2.77 0.53 -6.78
CA ALA A 325 -3.62 0.55 -5.60
C ALA A 325 -3.34 -0.66 -4.70
N TYR A 326 -3.28 -1.86 -5.31
CA TYR A 326 -2.92 -3.07 -4.60
C TYR A 326 -1.56 -2.96 -3.91
N TYR A 327 -0.53 -2.51 -4.63
CA TYR A 327 0.82 -2.38 -4.13
C TYR A 327 0.94 -1.35 -2.99
N GLN A 328 0.25 -0.21 -3.10
CA GLN A 328 0.20 0.79 -2.02
C GLN A 328 -0.52 0.28 -0.78
N GLU A 329 -1.65 -0.42 -0.95
CA GLU A 329 -2.45 -0.97 0.15
C GLU A 329 -1.72 -2.14 0.82
N ALA A 330 -1.21 -3.11 0.06
CA ALA A 330 -0.40 -4.21 0.55
C ALA A 330 0.91 -3.73 1.21
N GLY A 331 1.53 -2.68 0.66
CA GLY A 331 2.75 -2.06 1.19
C GLY A 331 2.61 -1.41 2.57
N ARG A 332 1.39 -1.36 3.15
CA ARG A 332 1.17 -0.94 4.54
C ARG A 332 1.63 -2.00 5.52
N ALA A 333 1.64 -3.26 5.11
CA ALA A 333 2.15 -4.36 5.91
C ALA A 333 3.69 -4.29 6.00
N GLY A 334 4.23 -4.72 7.13
CA GLY A 334 5.67 -4.92 7.34
C GLY A 334 6.53 -3.68 7.11
N ARG A 335 6.07 -2.47 7.44
CA ARG A 335 6.87 -1.24 7.29
C ARG A 335 8.08 -1.19 8.21
N ASP A 336 8.01 -1.90 9.32
CA ASP A 336 9.11 -2.10 10.26
C ASP A 336 10.13 -3.14 9.80
N GLY A 337 9.95 -3.73 8.61
CA GLY A 337 10.80 -4.78 8.06
C GLY A 337 10.44 -6.18 8.52
N ALA A 338 9.45 -6.34 9.42
CA ALA A 338 8.94 -7.64 9.81
C ALA A 338 8.22 -8.33 8.63
N GLU A 339 8.23 -9.67 8.65
CA GLU A 339 7.43 -10.43 7.69
C GLU A 339 5.95 -10.13 7.84
N ALA A 340 5.24 -10.05 6.72
CA ALA A 340 3.83 -9.72 6.71
C ALA A 340 3.11 -10.38 5.51
N ASP A 341 1.85 -10.73 5.74
CA ASP A 341 1.01 -11.40 4.75
C ASP A 341 0.16 -10.41 3.95
N CYS A 342 0.21 -10.53 2.62
CA CYS A 342 -0.59 -9.75 1.67
C CYS A 342 -1.46 -10.71 0.86
N ILE A 343 -2.70 -10.93 1.32
CA ILE A 343 -3.58 -11.94 0.76
C ILE A 343 -4.75 -11.28 0.02
N LEU A 344 -5.02 -11.74 -1.20
CA LEU A 344 -6.14 -11.26 -2.00
C LEU A 344 -7.16 -12.39 -2.22
N LEU A 345 -8.43 -12.13 -1.84
CA LEU A 345 -9.55 -13.04 -2.08
C LEU A 345 -10.26 -12.63 -3.37
N PHE A 346 -10.00 -13.36 -4.44
CA PHE A 346 -10.50 -13.04 -5.79
C PHE A 346 -11.69 -13.90 -6.18
N ASN A 347 -12.67 -13.29 -6.82
CA ASN A 347 -13.70 -13.99 -7.62
C ASN A 347 -14.13 -13.13 -8.83
N SER A 348 -14.80 -13.74 -9.80
CA SER A 348 -15.23 -13.04 -11.02
C SER A 348 -16.22 -11.89 -10.78
N GLY A 349 -16.96 -11.91 -9.66
CA GLY A 349 -17.86 -10.81 -9.28
C GLY A 349 -17.10 -9.54 -8.89
N ASP A 350 -15.85 -9.66 -8.45
CA ASP A 350 -15.02 -8.48 -8.16
C ASP A 350 -14.73 -7.67 -9.42
N VAL A 351 -14.52 -8.32 -10.55
CA VAL A 351 -14.29 -7.66 -11.85
C VAL A 351 -15.48 -6.81 -12.23
N GLN A 352 -16.70 -7.37 -12.09
CA GLN A 352 -17.94 -6.64 -12.39
C GLN A 352 -18.11 -5.44 -11.46
N THR A 353 -17.84 -5.64 -10.16
CA THR A 353 -17.88 -4.55 -9.17
C THR A 353 -16.88 -3.45 -9.49
N ALA A 354 -15.62 -3.80 -9.82
CA ALA A 354 -14.59 -2.84 -10.16
C ALA A 354 -14.94 -2.05 -11.43
N ARG A 355 -15.42 -2.72 -12.49
CA ARG A 355 -15.88 -2.06 -13.73
C ARG A 355 -17.06 -1.13 -13.46
N PHE A 356 -18.03 -1.56 -12.67
CA PHE A 356 -19.15 -0.71 -12.28
C PHE A 356 -18.67 0.54 -11.54
N LEU A 357 -17.74 0.40 -10.61
CA LEU A 357 -17.17 1.53 -9.85
C LEU A 357 -16.30 2.46 -10.71
N ILE A 358 -15.67 1.96 -11.77
CA ILE A 358 -14.94 2.80 -12.73
C ILE A 358 -15.91 3.57 -13.62
N ASN A 359 -16.91 2.89 -14.18
CA ASN A 359 -17.88 3.49 -15.10
C ASN A 359 -18.85 4.47 -14.42
N ASN A 360 -19.13 4.28 -13.12
CA ASN A 360 -19.99 5.14 -12.31
C ASN A 360 -19.22 5.83 -11.18
N GLY A 361 -17.90 5.87 -11.29
CA GLY A 361 -17.03 6.56 -10.34
C GLY A 361 -17.29 8.05 -10.37
N SER A 362 -17.18 8.67 -9.20
CA SER A 362 -17.56 10.04 -8.93
C SER A 362 -17.08 10.97 -10.02
N ASP A 363 -18.00 11.78 -10.49
CA ASP A 363 -17.70 13.02 -11.19
C ASP A 363 -16.72 13.82 -10.33
N ASN A 364 -15.45 13.78 -10.69
CA ASN A 364 -14.50 14.75 -10.15
C ASN A 364 -14.88 16.07 -10.79
N GLU A 365 -15.53 16.94 -10.00
CA GLU A 365 -16.05 18.24 -10.46
C GLU A 365 -14.94 19.13 -11.04
N GLU A 366 -13.69 18.85 -10.72
CA GLU A 366 -12.52 19.58 -11.24
C GLU A 366 -12.11 19.15 -12.66
N MET A 367 -12.65 18.04 -13.21
CA MET A 367 -12.33 17.50 -14.54
C MET A 367 -13.41 17.85 -15.57
N ASP A 368 -13.01 18.16 -16.80
CA ASP A 368 -13.91 18.25 -17.94
C ASP A 368 -14.34 16.86 -18.46
N ALA A 369 -15.28 16.81 -19.41
CA ALA A 369 -15.82 15.56 -19.94
C ALA A 369 -14.75 14.73 -20.69
N VAL A 370 -13.82 15.37 -21.39
CA VAL A 370 -12.76 14.72 -22.17
C VAL A 370 -11.73 14.10 -21.23
N GLN A 371 -11.33 14.84 -20.21
CA GLN A 371 -10.41 14.35 -19.17
C GLN A 371 -11.00 13.16 -18.41
N ARG A 372 -12.29 13.21 -18.05
CA ARG A 372 -12.99 12.10 -17.38
C ARG A 372 -13.00 10.82 -18.22
N GLU A 373 -13.27 10.95 -19.53
CA GLU A 373 -13.29 9.79 -20.42
C GLU A 373 -11.89 9.19 -20.59
N GLU A 374 -10.87 10.03 -20.72
CA GLU A 374 -9.49 9.56 -20.82
C GLU A 374 -9.04 8.84 -19.54
N VAL A 375 -9.30 9.40 -18.35
CA VAL A 375 -9.01 8.75 -17.06
C VAL A 375 -9.78 7.43 -16.93
N ARG A 376 -11.07 7.40 -17.34
CA ARG A 376 -11.88 6.17 -17.34
C ARG A 376 -11.26 5.08 -18.22
N ARG A 377 -10.80 5.42 -19.42
CA ARG A 377 -10.15 4.47 -20.33
C ARG A 377 -8.87 3.88 -19.70
N GLN A 378 -8.05 4.74 -19.11
CA GLN A 378 -6.82 4.33 -18.43
C GLN A 378 -7.09 3.45 -17.20
N ASP A 379 -8.14 3.75 -16.42
CA ASP A 379 -8.55 2.94 -15.28
C ASP A 379 -9.01 1.54 -15.71
N LEU A 380 -9.64 1.40 -16.87
CA LEU A 380 -10.00 0.09 -17.42
C LEU A 380 -8.75 -0.70 -17.85
N GLU A 381 -7.74 -0.06 -18.46
CA GLU A 381 -6.47 -0.70 -18.82
C GLU A 381 -5.71 -1.17 -17.56
N ARG A 382 -5.67 -0.36 -16.50
CA ARG A 382 -5.08 -0.75 -15.19
C ARG A 382 -5.84 -1.91 -14.55
N LEU A 383 -7.18 -1.90 -14.67
CA LEU A 383 -8.01 -3.00 -14.17
C LEU A 383 -7.69 -4.31 -14.91
N ASP A 384 -7.47 -4.28 -16.21
CA ASP A 384 -7.12 -5.49 -16.97
C ASP A 384 -5.76 -6.05 -16.51
N ALA A 385 -4.77 -5.22 -16.20
CA ALA A 385 -3.52 -5.66 -15.59
C ALA A 385 -3.74 -6.30 -14.20
N MET A 386 -4.62 -5.73 -13.37
CA MET A 386 -4.97 -6.29 -12.06
C MET A 386 -5.70 -7.64 -12.17
N ILE A 387 -6.57 -7.79 -13.16
CA ILE A 387 -7.23 -9.09 -13.48
C ILE A 387 -6.18 -10.11 -13.88
N GLY A 388 -5.19 -9.72 -14.71
CA GLY A 388 -4.05 -10.56 -15.09
C GLY A 388 -3.26 -11.04 -13.87
N TYR A 389 -2.98 -10.15 -12.92
CA TYR A 389 -2.36 -10.50 -11.64
C TYR A 389 -3.16 -11.54 -10.85
N CYS A 390 -4.48 -11.38 -10.77
CA CYS A 390 -5.33 -12.31 -10.03
C CYS A 390 -5.44 -13.70 -10.70
N LYS A 391 -5.21 -13.79 -11.99
CA LYS A 391 -5.31 -15.02 -12.78
C LYS A 391 -3.97 -15.69 -13.06
N THR A 392 -2.85 -14.97 -12.87
CA THR A 392 -1.52 -15.52 -13.20
C THR A 392 -1.17 -16.73 -12.32
N LYS A 393 -0.46 -17.69 -12.91
CA LYS A 393 0.19 -18.80 -12.20
C LYS A 393 1.70 -18.57 -12.05
N SER A 394 2.22 -17.52 -12.69
CA SER A 394 3.61 -17.09 -12.54
C SER A 394 3.86 -16.48 -11.18
N CYS A 395 5.12 -16.16 -10.88
CA CYS A 395 5.51 -15.52 -9.62
C CYS A 395 4.73 -14.22 -9.39
N LEU A 396 3.91 -14.17 -8.34
CA LEU A 396 3.09 -12.99 -8.02
C LEU A 396 3.93 -11.74 -7.75
N ARG A 397 5.04 -11.88 -7.04
CA ARG A 397 5.99 -10.78 -6.82
C ARG A 397 6.61 -10.32 -8.13
N GLY A 398 7.03 -11.27 -8.98
CA GLY A 398 7.59 -10.98 -10.30
C GLY A 398 6.61 -10.19 -11.16
N TYR A 399 5.34 -10.56 -11.17
CA TYR A 399 4.30 -9.83 -11.92
C TYR A 399 4.19 -8.35 -11.51
N ILE A 400 4.24 -8.06 -10.19
CA ILE A 400 4.24 -6.68 -9.68
C ILE A 400 5.50 -5.94 -10.14
N LEU A 401 6.67 -6.58 -10.05
CA LEU A 401 7.95 -5.96 -10.42
C LEU A 401 8.02 -5.69 -11.92
N ASP A 402 7.54 -6.60 -12.77
CA ASP A 402 7.42 -6.41 -14.22
C ASP A 402 6.50 -5.24 -14.57
N TYR A 403 5.37 -5.12 -13.88
CA TYR A 403 4.43 -4.01 -14.08
C TYR A 403 5.10 -2.64 -13.86
N PHE A 404 5.99 -2.54 -12.88
CA PHE A 404 6.77 -1.32 -12.63
C PHE A 404 8.08 -1.25 -13.43
N GLY A 405 8.35 -2.21 -14.32
CA GLY A 405 9.53 -2.24 -15.18
C GLY A 405 10.83 -2.62 -14.46
N GLN A 406 10.74 -3.31 -13.31
CA GLN A 406 11.89 -3.77 -12.54
C GLN A 406 12.25 -5.23 -12.87
N LYS A 407 13.53 -5.45 -13.18
CA LYS A 407 14.06 -6.82 -13.35
C LYS A 407 14.01 -7.62 -12.05
N HIS A 408 13.64 -8.87 -12.14
CA HIS A 408 13.54 -9.78 -11.00
C HIS A 408 13.91 -11.23 -11.39
N PRO A 409 14.20 -12.10 -10.40
CA PRO A 409 14.33 -13.54 -10.65
C PRO A 409 13.02 -14.15 -11.14
N VAL A 410 13.09 -15.22 -11.93
CA VAL A 410 11.89 -15.94 -12.43
C VAL A 410 10.97 -16.39 -11.29
N MET A 411 11.56 -16.77 -10.14
CA MET A 411 10.84 -17.17 -8.93
C MET A 411 11.38 -16.42 -7.72
N CYS A 412 10.49 -15.83 -6.92
CA CYS A 412 10.88 -15.11 -5.71
C CYS A 412 11.06 -16.01 -4.47
N GLY A 413 10.59 -17.26 -4.51
CA GLY A 413 10.60 -18.21 -3.38
C GLY A 413 9.68 -17.82 -2.20
N ASN A 414 9.00 -16.66 -2.24
CA ASN A 414 8.18 -16.15 -1.14
C ASN A 414 6.85 -15.54 -1.61
N CYS A 415 6.09 -16.26 -2.44
CA CYS A 415 4.71 -15.96 -2.78
C CYS A 415 3.91 -17.26 -2.97
N GLY A 416 2.60 -17.18 -2.98
CA GLY A 416 1.72 -18.33 -3.12
C GLY A 416 2.02 -19.18 -4.35
N SER A 417 2.27 -18.54 -5.51
CA SER A 417 2.66 -19.26 -6.73
C SER A 417 4.02 -19.95 -6.62
N CYS A 418 5.01 -19.37 -5.93
CA CYS A 418 6.34 -19.98 -5.79
C CYS A 418 6.41 -21.08 -4.71
N LYS A 419 5.59 -20.96 -3.66
CA LYS A 419 5.51 -21.95 -2.57
C LYS A 419 4.49 -23.05 -2.83
N GLY A 420 3.56 -22.82 -3.76
CA GLY A 420 2.57 -23.82 -4.15
C GLY A 420 3.25 -25.04 -4.80
N ASN A 421 2.85 -26.24 -4.39
CA ASN A 421 3.23 -27.48 -5.04
C ASN A 421 2.43 -27.60 -6.34
N PHE A 422 2.91 -26.94 -7.41
CA PHE A 422 2.27 -27.01 -8.72
C PHE A 422 2.84 -28.19 -9.51
N GLN A 423 1.95 -29.04 -10.02
CA GLN A 423 2.28 -30.06 -10.99
C GLN A 423 1.81 -29.62 -12.38
N SER A 424 2.67 -29.76 -13.38
CA SER A 424 2.28 -29.58 -14.77
C SER A 424 1.40 -30.76 -15.19
N VAL A 425 0.16 -30.50 -15.54
CA VAL A 425 -0.81 -31.48 -16.00
C VAL A 425 -1.11 -31.21 -17.47
N ASP A 426 -1.08 -32.25 -18.30
CA ASP A 426 -1.55 -32.16 -19.67
C ASP A 426 -3.08 -32.08 -19.69
N ILE A 427 -3.61 -30.94 -20.16
CA ILE A 427 -5.04 -30.67 -20.30
C ILE A 427 -5.46 -30.54 -21.77
N THR A 428 -4.66 -31.09 -22.71
CA THR A 428 -4.89 -30.94 -24.15
C THR A 428 -6.28 -31.41 -24.55
N ARG A 429 -6.74 -32.54 -23.98
CA ARG A 429 -8.08 -33.08 -24.26
C ARG A 429 -9.18 -32.16 -23.75
N GLU A 430 -9.06 -31.68 -22.51
CA GLU A 430 -10.00 -30.73 -21.92
C GLU A 430 -10.01 -29.41 -22.68
N ALA A 431 -8.86 -28.90 -23.08
CA ALA A 431 -8.73 -27.71 -23.90
C ALA A 431 -9.48 -27.87 -25.25
N GLN A 432 -9.30 -29.01 -25.95
CA GLN A 432 -10.01 -29.29 -27.16
C GLN A 432 -11.53 -29.35 -26.98
N ILE A 433 -12.01 -29.92 -25.85
CA ILE A 433 -13.44 -29.97 -25.50
C ILE A 433 -13.97 -28.55 -25.27
N ILE A 434 -13.24 -27.72 -24.50
CA ILE A 434 -13.65 -26.33 -24.18
C ILE A 434 -13.70 -25.48 -25.46
N LEU A 435 -12.62 -25.49 -26.25
CA LEU A 435 -12.54 -24.73 -27.50
C LEU A 435 -13.62 -25.17 -28.50
N SER A 436 -13.87 -26.49 -28.61
CA SER A 436 -14.97 -27.03 -29.42
C SER A 436 -16.33 -26.61 -28.92
N CYS A 437 -16.52 -26.50 -27.58
CA CYS A 437 -17.77 -26.05 -26.99
C CYS A 437 -18.07 -24.59 -27.38
N VAL A 438 -17.11 -23.70 -27.28
CA VAL A 438 -17.25 -22.29 -27.69
C VAL A 438 -17.70 -22.19 -29.16
N LYS A 439 -17.07 -22.96 -30.06
CA LYS A 439 -17.47 -22.98 -31.46
C LYS A 439 -18.89 -23.48 -31.66
N ARG A 440 -19.26 -24.58 -31.03
CA ARG A 440 -20.60 -25.19 -31.20
C ARG A 440 -21.72 -24.36 -30.61
N VAL A 441 -21.45 -23.65 -29.51
CA VAL A 441 -22.39 -22.67 -28.95
C VAL A 441 -22.62 -21.54 -29.94
N HIS A 442 -21.56 -21.01 -30.54
CA HIS A 442 -21.66 -20.01 -31.59
C HIS A 442 -22.45 -20.50 -32.79
N ASP A 443 -22.13 -21.71 -33.28
CA ASP A 443 -22.81 -22.31 -34.43
C ASP A 443 -24.31 -22.59 -34.16
N ALA A 444 -24.69 -22.87 -32.91
CA ALA A 444 -26.07 -23.13 -32.49
C ALA A 444 -26.91 -21.87 -32.28
N LEU A 445 -26.30 -20.79 -31.73
CA LEU A 445 -27.03 -19.60 -31.32
C LEU A 445 -26.82 -18.40 -32.26
N GLY A 446 -25.75 -18.38 -33.08
CA GLY A 446 -25.34 -17.23 -33.84
C GLY A 446 -24.59 -16.16 -33.03
N TYR A 447 -24.39 -16.37 -31.74
CA TYR A 447 -23.65 -15.49 -30.84
C TYR A 447 -22.89 -16.28 -29.76
N ASN A 448 -21.93 -15.63 -29.10
CA ASN A 448 -21.14 -16.23 -28.03
C ASN A 448 -21.75 -15.96 -26.65
N VAL A 449 -21.39 -16.79 -25.69
CA VAL A 449 -21.90 -16.71 -24.31
C VAL A 449 -20.75 -16.58 -23.31
N GLY A 450 -21.07 -16.16 -22.08
CA GLY A 450 -20.06 -15.99 -21.03
C GLY A 450 -19.55 -17.30 -20.41
N ALA A 451 -18.39 -17.25 -19.78
CA ALA A 451 -17.70 -18.38 -19.15
C ALA A 451 -18.57 -19.20 -18.19
N ASN A 452 -19.45 -18.57 -17.43
CA ASN A 452 -20.35 -19.25 -16.50
C ASN A 452 -21.33 -20.20 -17.23
N LEU A 453 -21.89 -19.77 -18.36
CA LEU A 453 -22.82 -20.59 -19.12
C LEU A 453 -22.05 -21.71 -19.84
N LEU A 454 -20.86 -21.42 -20.40
CA LEU A 454 -19.98 -22.46 -20.96
C LEU A 454 -19.62 -23.51 -19.93
N GLY A 455 -19.24 -23.12 -18.70
CA GLY A 455 -18.95 -24.05 -17.61
C GLY A 455 -20.14 -24.93 -17.24
N ASN A 456 -21.36 -24.39 -17.26
CA ASN A 456 -22.58 -25.16 -17.02
C ASN A 456 -22.86 -26.18 -18.14
N ILE A 457 -22.63 -25.80 -19.40
CA ILE A 457 -22.79 -26.71 -20.55
C ILE A 457 -21.75 -27.85 -20.47
N LEU A 458 -20.49 -27.52 -20.29
CA LEU A 458 -19.38 -28.47 -20.23
C LEU A 458 -19.56 -29.51 -19.12
N ARG A 459 -20.13 -29.11 -17.99
CA ARG A 459 -20.39 -29.98 -16.85
C ARG A 459 -21.74 -30.71 -16.91
N GLY A 460 -22.55 -30.47 -17.93
CA GLY A 460 -23.86 -31.10 -18.07
C GLY A 460 -24.90 -30.62 -17.04
N SER A 461 -24.85 -29.34 -16.68
CA SER A 461 -25.78 -28.75 -15.71
C SER A 461 -27.19 -28.64 -16.28
N ARG A 462 -28.18 -29.07 -15.53
CA ARG A 462 -29.62 -28.91 -15.87
C ARG A 462 -30.15 -27.49 -15.60
N ASN A 463 -29.28 -26.49 -15.78
CA ASN A 463 -29.63 -25.07 -15.61
C ASN A 463 -30.73 -24.71 -16.62
N LYS A 464 -31.76 -24.00 -16.15
CA LYS A 464 -32.91 -23.55 -16.94
C LYS A 464 -32.50 -22.86 -18.25
N ARG A 465 -31.50 -21.98 -18.19
CA ARG A 465 -30.99 -21.25 -19.36
C ARG A 465 -30.30 -22.15 -20.39
N VAL A 466 -29.62 -23.23 -19.96
CA VAL A 466 -29.00 -24.22 -20.88
C VAL A 466 -30.09 -24.96 -21.67
N GLN A 467 -31.19 -25.34 -21.00
CA GLN A 467 -32.31 -26.05 -21.61
C GLN A 467 -33.15 -25.14 -22.52
N GLU A 468 -33.43 -23.91 -22.09
CA GLU A 468 -34.17 -22.90 -22.89
C GLU A 468 -33.49 -22.59 -24.22
N LEU A 469 -32.14 -22.57 -24.20
CA LEU A 469 -31.30 -22.31 -25.39
C LEU A 469 -31.00 -23.59 -26.20
N GLY A 470 -31.48 -24.76 -25.77
CA GLY A 470 -31.23 -26.03 -26.46
C GLY A 470 -29.80 -26.51 -26.43
N LEU A 471 -28.96 -25.95 -25.54
CA LEU A 471 -27.52 -26.22 -25.46
C LEU A 471 -27.18 -27.55 -24.78
N ASP A 472 -28.17 -28.21 -24.18
CA ASP A 472 -28.10 -29.58 -23.67
C ASP A 472 -28.01 -30.64 -24.81
N LYS A 473 -28.25 -30.23 -26.07
CA LYS A 473 -28.23 -31.11 -27.26
C LYS A 473 -26.90 -31.05 -28.01
N ILE A 474 -26.00 -30.10 -27.71
CA ILE A 474 -24.71 -30.00 -28.39
C ILE A 474 -23.78 -31.12 -27.91
N SER A 475 -22.94 -31.63 -28.80
CA SER A 475 -22.10 -32.82 -28.55
C SER A 475 -21.02 -32.61 -27.47
N THR A 476 -20.77 -31.36 -27.04
CA THR A 476 -19.87 -31.05 -25.93
C THR A 476 -20.54 -30.92 -24.58
N TYR A 477 -21.87 -31.08 -24.52
CA TYR A 477 -22.62 -31.03 -23.27
C TYR A 477 -22.24 -32.20 -22.33
N GLY A 478 -21.83 -31.86 -21.12
CA GLY A 478 -21.50 -32.84 -20.08
C GLY A 478 -20.19 -33.59 -20.26
N LEU A 479 -19.33 -33.21 -21.24
CA LEU A 479 -18.06 -33.90 -21.44
C LEU A 479 -17.03 -33.64 -20.31
N LEU A 480 -17.24 -32.62 -19.49
CA LEU A 480 -16.44 -32.33 -18.29
C LEU A 480 -17.25 -32.47 -16.99
N LYS A 481 -18.22 -33.38 -16.97
CA LYS A 481 -19.08 -33.64 -15.77
C LYS A 481 -18.29 -34.07 -14.53
N ASP A 482 -17.13 -34.72 -14.73
CA ASP A 482 -16.27 -35.22 -13.66
C ASP A 482 -15.32 -34.12 -13.11
N ARG A 483 -15.34 -32.92 -13.68
CA ARG A 483 -14.57 -31.77 -13.22
C ARG A 483 -15.43 -30.86 -12.34
N THR A 484 -14.84 -30.28 -11.31
CA THR A 484 -15.53 -29.31 -10.46
C THR A 484 -15.81 -28.01 -11.23
N ARG A 485 -16.67 -27.17 -10.70
CA ARG A 485 -16.90 -25.83 -11.25
C ARG A 485 -15.60 -25.00 -11.24
N SER A 486 -14.84 -25.10 -10.16
CA SER A 486 -13.57 -24.41 -10.01
C SER A 486 -12.56 -24.85 -11.08
N ASP A 487 -12.40 -26.17 -11.29
CA ASP A 487 -11.47 -26.70 -12.31
C ASP A 487 -11.85 -26.24 -13.72
N THR A 488 -13.16 -26.30 -14.05
CA THR A 488 -13.64 -25.87 -15.36
C THR A 488 -13.38 -24.39 -15.62
N HIS A 489 -13.59 -23.53 -14.62
CA HIS A 489 -13.27 -22.11 -14.72
C HIS A 489 -11.77 -21.86 -14.80
N ALA A 490 -10.96 -22.56 -13.99
CA ALA A 490 -9.51 -22.45 -14.04
C ALA A 490 -8.93 -22.82 -15.42
N MET A 491 -9.50 -23.85 -16.09
CA MET A 491 -9.11 -24.19 -17.46
C MET A 491 -9.52 -23.12 -18.48
N LEU A 492 -10.72 -22.52 -18.35
CA LEU A 492 -11.17 -21.41 -19.20
C LEU A 492 -10.25 -20.20 -19.04
N ASP A 493 -9.93 -19.83 -17.80
CA ASP A 493 -9.02 -18.72 -17.49
C ASP A 493 -7.60 -18.99 -18.01
N HIS A 494 -7.12 -20.23 -17.91
CA HIS A 494 -5.82 -20.62 -18.46
C HIS A 494 -5.77 -20.52 -19.99
N LEU A 495 -6.82 -20.99 -20.67
CA LEU A 495 -6.91 -20.89 -22.14
C LEU A 495 -7.03 -19.43 -22.62
N GLU A 496 -7.61 -18.56 -21.83
CA GLU A 496 -7.63 -17.12 -22.08
C GLU A 496 -6.25 -16.49 -21.89
N ALA A 497 -5.55 -16.83 -20.80
CA ALA A 497 -4.19 -16.36 -20.52
C ALA A 497 -3.16 -16.80 -21.58
N GLU A 498 -3.30 -18.04 -22.09
CA GLU A 498 -2.49 -18.58 -23.20
C GLU A 498 -2.89 -18.03 -24.58
N GLY A 499 -3.91 -17.18 -24.63
CA GLY A 499 -4.35 -16.52 -25.85
C GLY A 499 -5.16 -17.39 -26.82
N TYR A 500 -5.67 -18.55 -26.40
CA TYR A 500 -6.59 -19.38 -27.21
C TYR A 500 -8.04 -18.90 -27.15
N LEU A 501 -8.41 -18.23 -26.06
CA LEU A 501 -9.71 -17.58 -25.86
C LEU A 501 -9.51 -16.09 -25.64
N ARG A 502 -10.56 -15.32 -25.90
CA ARG A 502 -10.67 -13.92 -25.49
C ARG A 502 -12.07 -13.64 -24.97
N THR A 503 -12.19 -12.84 -23.95
CA THR A 503 -13.48 -12.37 -23.41
C THR A 503 -13.73 -10.94 -23.86
N GLU A 504 -14.88 -10.71 -24.49
CA GLU A 504 -15.31 -9.36 -24.87
C GLU A 504 -15.74 -8.56 -23.63
N GLN A 505 -15.38 -7.29 -23.60
CA GLN A 505 -15.57 -6.47 -22.39
C GLN A 505 -17.04 -6.11 -22.13
N GLU A 506 -17.83 -5.85 -23.17
CA GLU A 506 -19.21 -5.36 -23.03
C GLU A 506 -20.18 -6.41 -22.52
N HIS A 507 -20.18 -7.59 -23.10
CA HIS A 507 -21.15 -8.67 -22.79
C HIS A 507 -20.52 -9.85 -22.06
N GLN A 508 -19.21 -9.79 -21.75
CA GLN A 508 -18.44 -10.89 -21.13
C GLN A 508 -18.54 -12.22 -21.91
N SER A 509 -18.74 -12.13 -23.21
CA SER A 509 -18.82 -13.28 -24.12
C SER A 509 -17.44 -13.81 -24.47
N VAL A 510 -17.28 -15.14 -24.49
CA VAL A 510 -16.01 -15.81 -24.75
C VAL A 510 -15.91 -16.17 -26.23
N PHE A 511 -14.83 -15.79 -26.87
CA PHE A 511 -14.55 -16.01 -28.29
C PHE A 511 -13.28 -16.85 -28.47
N LEU A 512 -13.26 -17.62 -29.57
CA LEU A 512 -12.03 -18.26 -30.04
C LEU A 512 -11.09 -17.22 -30.68
N THR A 513 -9.79 -17.39 -30.45
CA THR A 513 -8.77 -16.67 -31.20
C THR A 513 -8.25 -17.55 -32.40
N PRO A 514 -7.52 -16.99 -33.35
CA PRO A 514 -6.88 -17.79 -34.39
C PRO A 514 -5.93 -18.88 -33.85
N ALA A 515 -5.29 -18.64 -32.70
CA ALA A 515 -4.39 -19.57 -32.03
C ALA A 515 -5.09 -20.86 -31.54
N ALA A 516 -6.39 -20.82 -31.28
CA ALA A 516 -7.17 -21.99 -30.90
C ALA A 516 -7.13 -23.10 -31.97
N GLY A 517 -6.93 -22.74 -33.26
CA GLY A 517 -6.78 -23.67 -34.35
C GLY A 517 -5.55 -24.58 -34.25
N GLU A 518 -4.49 -24.15 -33.57
CA GLU A 518 -3.30 -24.96 -33.34
C GLU A 518 -3.60 -26.14 -32.39
N VAL A 519 -4.42 -25.93 -31.38
CA VAL A 519 -4.84 -26.96 -30.43
C VAL A 519 -5.90 -27.88 -31.03
N LEU A 520 -6.87 -27.31 -31.77
CA LEU A 520 -7.99 -28.07 -32.32
C LEU A 520 -7.59 -28.97 -33.53
N TYR A 521 -6.66 -28.47 -34.38
CA TYR A 521 -6.42 -29.08 -35.70
C TYR A 521 -4.95 -29.45 -35.96
N ARG A 522 -3.98 -28.93 -35.18
CA ARG A 522 -2.56 -29.14 -35.38
C ARG A 522 -1.86 -29.94 -34.28
N GLY A 523 -2.62 -30.42 -33.30
CA GLY A 523 -2.11 -31.30 -32.24
C GLY A 523 -1.19 -30.61 -31.22
N LYS A 524 -1.27 -29.26 -31.08
CA LYS A 524 -0.50 -28.54 -30.08
C LYS A 524 -0.97 -28.95 -28.68
N THR A 525 -0.04 -29.39 -27.84
CA THR A 525 -0.32 -29.75 -26.44
C THR A 525 -0.53 -28.53 -25.59
N VAL A 526 -1.44 -28.62 -24.62
CA VAL A 526 -1.72 -27.58 -23.62
C VAL A 526 -1.45 -28.18 -22.26
N THR A 527 -0.50 -27.60 -21.54
CA THR A 527 -0.20 -27.98 -20.15
C THR A 527 -0.62 -26.88 -19.20
N MET A 528 -1.17 -27.25 -18.04
CA MET A 528 -1.61 -26.31 -17.01
C MET A 528 -0.94 -26.68 -15.68
N LEU A 529 -0.52 -25.68 -14.94
CA LEU A 529 -0.08 -25.88 -13.56
C LEU A 529 -1.30 -26.01 -12.65
N VAL A 530 -1.41 -27.16 -11.98
CA VAL A 530 -2.49 -27.46 -11.02
C VAL A 530 -1.88 -27.64 -9.65
N GLU A 531 -2.46 -27.00 -8.67
CA GLU A 531 -2.05 -27.13 -7.27
C GLU A 531 -2.37 -28.54 -6.74
N GLN A 532 -1.37 -29.23 -6.20
CA GLN A 532 -1.63 -30.48 -5.48
C GLN A 532 -2.29 -30.13 -4.14
N THR A 533 -3.52 -30.59 -3.94
CA THR A 533 -4.19 -30.51 -2.65
C THR A 533 -3.49 -31.42 -1.64
N HIS A 534 -2.54 -30.85 -0.91
CA HIS A 534 -2.18 -31.34 0.41
C HIS A 534 -2.89 -30.52 1.46
N GLU A 535 -3.33 -31.17 2.54
CA GLU A 535 -3.76 -30.47 3.75
C GLU A 535 -2.67 -29.45 4.11
N PRO A 536 -3.04 -28.19 4.40
CA PRO A 536 -2.05 -27.16 4.67
C PRO A 536 -1.28 -27.51 5.93
N GLU A 537 -0.05 -27.94 5.77
CA GLU A 537 0.95 -27.76 6.83
C GLU A 537 1.02 -26.26 7.08
N THR A 538 0.77 -25.84 8.31
CA THR A 538 0.98 -24.46 8.76
C THR A 538 2.35 -24.01 8.29
N PRO A 539 2.46 -22.92 7.53
CA PRO A 539 3.76 -22.45 7.07
C PRO A 539 4.61 -22.12 8.30
N VAL A 540 5.57 -22.97 8.59
CA VAL A 540 6.65 -22.67 9.52
C VAL A 540 7.59 -21.75 8.76
N THR A 541 7.35 -20.45 8.84
CA THR A 541 8.27 -19.43 8.38
C THR A 541 9.54 -19.53 9.23
N GLU A 542 10.65 -19.90 8.60
CA GLU A 542 11.99 -19.68 9.16
C GLU A 542 12.29 -18.17 9.15
N THR A 543 11.73 -17.47 10.14
CA THR A 543 12.21 -16.15 10.53
C THR A 543 13.61 -16.30 11.12
N ALA A 544 14.44 -15.29 10.99
CA ALA A 544 15.57 -15.09 11.89
C ALA A 544 14.99 -14.96 13.31
N LYS A 545 14.75 -16.12 13.95
CA LYS A 545 14.04 -16.26 15.22
C LYS A 545 14.83 -15.50 16.26
N LEU A 546 14.18 -14.56 16.93
CA LEU A 546 14.54 -14.20 18.28
C LEU A 546 14.70 -15.51 19.06
N THR A 547 15.71 -15.63 19.88
CA THR A 547 15.79 -16.76 20.83
C THR A 547 14.51 -16.75 21.68
N ALA A 548 14.17 -17.87 22.31
CA ALA A 548 12.97 -17.92 23.16
C ALA A 548 13.00 -16.82 24.24
N ASP A 549 14.19 -16.55 24.80
CA ASP A 549 14.45 -15.48 25.78
C ASP A 549 14.25 -14.08 25.18
N ASP A 550 14.78 -13.83 23.98
CA ASP A 550 14.61 -12.53 23.31
C ASP A 550 13.14 -12.25 22.96
N ALA A 551 12.36 -13.30 22.67
CA ALA A 551 10.93 -13.17 22.39
C ALA A 551 10.13 -12.78 23.65
N GLN A 552 10.47 -13.35 24.81
CA GLN A 552 9.82 -12.98 26.09
C GLN A 552 10.16 -11.53 26.49
N LEU A 553 11.43 -11.14 26.38
CA LEU A 553 11.84 -9.76 26.61
C LEU A 553 11.17 -8.79 25.63
N PHE A 554 11.06 -9.18 24.36
CA PHE A 554 10.35 -8.36 23.36
C PHE A 554 8.88 -8.11 23.75
N ASP A 555 8.19 -9.14 24.25
CA ASP A 555 6.79 -8.99 24.70
C ASP A 555 6.69 -8.07 25.93
N ALA A 556 7.59 -8.18 26.90
CA ALA A 556 7.65 -7.28 28.07
C ALA A 556 7.91 -5.82 27.65
N LEU A 557 8.84 -5.59 26.73
CA LEU A 557 9.11 -4.26 26.16
C LEU A 557 7.91 -3.70 25.40
N LYS A 558 7.15 -4.55 24.74
CA LYS A 558 5.92 -4.18 24.03
C LYS A 558 4.80 -3.73 24.98
N GLU A 559 4.65 -4.40 26.11
CA GLU A 559 3.70 -4.01 27.15
C GLU A 559 4.08 -2.66 27.77
N LEU A 560 5.35 -2.49 28.17
CA LEU A 560 5.85 -1.22 28.68
C LEU A 560 5.64 -0.07 27.69
N ARG A 561 5.95 -0.29 26.41
CA ARG A 561 5.71 0.69 25.34
C ARG A 561 4.25 1.12 25.30
N LEU A 562 3.32 0.15 25.40
CA LEU A 562 1.89 0.42 25.36
C LEU A 562 1.44 1.28 26.56
N GLU A 563 1.97 1.02 27.75
CA GLU A 563 1.70 1.82 28.94
C GLU A 563 2.20 3.26 28.82
N LEU A 564 3.45 3.43 28.36
CA LEU A 564 4.06 4.75 28.17
C LEU A 564 3.33 5.56 27.07
N ALA A 565 2.95 4.90 26.00
CA ALA A 565 2.17 5.48 24.91
C ALA A 565 0.79 5.97 25.39
N LYS A 566 0.09 5.18 26.21
CA LYS A 566 -1.19 5.58 26.84
C LYS A 566 -1.02 6.80 27.74
N LYS A 567 0.04 6.85 28.56
CA LYS A 567 0.32 7.99 29.45
C LYS A 567 0.65 9.27 28.67
N ALA A 568 1.30 9.13 27.54
CA ALA A 568 1.70 10.25 26.69
C ALA A 568 0.64 10.64 25.66
N GLU A 569 -0.48 9.91 25.57
CA GLU A 569 -1.55 10.08 24.57
C GLU A 569 -1.02 10.07 23.12
N ILE A 570 -0.08 9.16 22.83
CA ILE A 570 0.50 8.96 21.49
C ILE A 570 0.41 7.49 21.06
N PRO A 571 0.40 7.19 19.76
CA PRO A 571 0.46 5.81 19.27
C PRO A 571 1.72 5.07 19.73
N ALA A 572 1.59 3.79 20.09
CA ALA A 572 2.69 3.00 20.63
C ALA A 572 3.93 2.93 19.72
N PHE A 573 3.73 2.84 18.39
CA PHE A 573 4.83 2.81 17.42
C PHE A 573 5.58 4.15 17.32
N VAL A 574 5.01 5.26 17.77
CA VAL A 574 5.68 6.57 17.81
C VAL A 574 6.72 6.61 18.93
N VAL A 575 6.47 5.91 20.05
CA VAL A 575 7.47 5.72 21.10
C VAL A 575 8.67 4.98 20.52
N PHE A 576 8.48 3.70 20.15
CA PHE A 576 9.46 2.88 19.46
C PHE A 576 8.76 1.89 18.51
N SER A 577 9.37 1.62 17.34
CA SER A 577 8.88 0.61 16.40
C SER A 577 9.12 -0.80 16.93
N ASN A 578 8.44 -1.80 16.36
CA ASN A 578 8.72 -3.21 16.70
C ASN A 578 10.17 -3.59 16.36
N ALA A 579 10.72 -3.06 15.26
CA ALA A 579 12.12 -3.27 14.90
C ALA A 579 13.08 -2.73 15.97
N THR A 580 12.77 -1.56 16.52
CA THR A 580 13.55 -0.97 17.64
C THR A 580 13.45 -1.84 18.89
N LEU A 581 12.27 -2.35 19.26
CA LEU A 581 12.11 -3.26 20.41
C LEU A 581 12.82 -4.60 20.19
N ALA A 582 12.80 -5.13 18.98
CA ALA A 582 13.53 -6.36 18.64
C ALA A 582 15.06 -6.15 18.74
N ASP A 583 15.56 -4.98 18.32
CA ASP A 583 16.98 -4.63 18.47
C ASP A 583 17.36 -4.43 19.96
N MET A 584 16.45 -3.84 20.78
CA MET A 584 16.61 -3.78 22.24
C MET A 584 16.68 -5.17 22.87
N ALA A 585 15.78 -6.08 22.50
CA ALA A 585 15.74 -7.43 23.03
C ALA A 585 17.01 -8.23 22.69
N LYS A 586 17.57 -8.03 21.49
CA LYS A 586 18.82 -8.65 21.06
C LYS A 586 20.05 -8.06 21.76
N LYS A 587 20.14 -6.73 21.85
CA LYS A 587 21.30 -6.01 22.38
C LYS A 587 21.32 -5.97 23.90
N LYS A 588 20.16 -6.07 24.55
CA LYS A 588 19.98 -6.01 26.01
C LYS A 588 20.80 -4.88 26.67
N PRO A 589 20.63 -3.62 26.24
CA PRO A 589 21.45 -2.51 26.73
C PRO A 589 21.30 -2.36 28.24
N ALA A 590 22.44 -2.24 28.95
CA ALA A 590 22.49 -2.04 30.40
C ALA A 590 22.67 -0.56 30.79
N THR A 591 23.18 0.27 29.90
CA THR A 591 23.49 1.67 30.12
C THR A 591 22.79 2.58 29.13
N MET A 592 22.58 3.86 29.50
CA MET A 592 22.00 4.86 28.60
C MET A 592 22.87 5.06 27.32
N SER A 593 24.18 4.89 27.44
CA SER A 593 25.10 4.95 26.28
C SER A 593 24.85 3.81 25.30
N GLU A 594 24.62 2.61 25.79
CA GLU A 594 24.27 1.45 24.96
C GLU A 594 22.85 1.56 24.39
N PHE A 595 21.91 2.09 25.18
CA PHE A 595 20.54 2.32 24.76
C PHE A 595 20.46 3.26 23.55
N LYS A 596 21.27 4.30 23.51
CA LYS A 596 21.38 5.22 22.35
C LYS A 596 21.96 4.57 21.09
N LYS A 597 22.61 3.40 21.21
CA LYS A 597 23.10 2.62 20.06
C LYS A 597 22.07 1.65 19.48
N VAL A 598 20.89 1.59 20.08
CA VAL A 598 19.77 0.80 19.53
C VAL A 598 19.17 1.55 18.33
N SER A 599 18.93 0.82 17.27
CA SER A 599 18.37 1.41 16.04
C SER A 599 16.99 2.04 16.30
N GLY A 600 16.78 3.29 15.88
CA GLY A 600 15.54 4.04 16.08
C GLY A 600 15.42 4.74 17.44
N VAL A 601 16.50 4.80 18.22
CA VAL A 601 16.59 5.53 19.48
C VAL A 601 17.38 6.82 19.30
N GLY A 602 16.69 7.92 19.04
CA GLY A 602 17.28 9.27 19.01
C GLY A 602 17.43 9.86 20.41
N GLU A 603 18.19 10.95 20.54
CA GLU A 603 18.51 11.58 21.84
C GLU A 603 17.27 11.94 22.66
N ILE A 604 16.27 12.54 22.05
CA ILE A 604 15.04 12.98 22.73
C ILE A 604 14.24 11.77 23.24
N LYS A 605 14.08 10.74 22.42
CA LYS A 605 13.40 9.51 22.84
C LYS A 605 14.17 8.78 23.93
N ALA A 606 15.50 8.77 23.86
CA ALA A 606 16.34 8.21 24.92
C ALA A 606 16.15 8.99 26.25
N ALA A 607 16.09 10.30 26.20
CA ALA A 607 15.86 11.13 27.40
C ALA A 607 14.46 10.92 28.00
N TRP A 608 13.42 10.76 27.18
CA TRP A 608 12.04 10.61 27.67
C TRP A 608 11.71 9.19 28.14
N TYR A 609 12.19 8.18 27.45
CA TYR A 609 11.75 6.79 27.65
C TYR A 609 12.88 5.85 28.11
N GLY A 610 14.16 6.22 27.90
CA GLY A 610 15.29 5.32 28.08
C GLY A 610 15.37 4.72 29.48
N THR A 611 15.16 5.51 30.53
CA THR A 611 15.22 5.02 31.92
C THR A 611 14.19 3.92 32.20
N ALA A 612 12.95 4.06 31.66
CA ALA A 612 11.90 3.06 31.85
C ALA A 612 12.23 1.74 31.13
N PHE A 613 12.73 1.84 29.90
CA PHE A 613 13.12 0.66 29.10
C PHE A 613 14.34 -0.05 29.69
N LEU A 614 15.37 0.68 30.11
CA LEU A 614 16.54 0.10 30.78
C LEU A 614 16.16 -0.64 32.06
N LYS A 615 15.27 -0.06 32.87
CA LYS A 615 14.77 -0.72 34.07
C LYS A 615 14.01 -2.01 33.75
N CYS A 616 13.19 -2.02 32.71
CA CYS A 616 12.47 -3.22 32.28
C CYS A 616 13.44 -4.32 31.81
N ILE A 617 14.46 -3.96 31.02
CA ILE A 617 15.48 -4.89 30.55
C ILE A 617 16.25 -5.47 31.74
N GLN A 618 16.67 -4.62 32.69
CA GLN A 618 17.41 -5.07 33.88
C GLN A 618 16.56 -6.00 34.75
N SER A 619 15.31 -5.64 35.05
CA SER A 619 14.39 -6.50 35.81
C SER A 619 14.20 -7.85 35.16
N TYR A 620 14.06 -7.89 33.82
CA TYR A 620 13.95 -9.13 33.07
C TYR A 620 15.22 -10.00 33.16
N LEU A 621 16.40 -9.36 33.07
CA LEU A 621 17.68 -10.08 33.21
C LEU A 621 17.88 -10.62 34.62
N ASP A 622 17.50 -9.86 35.65
CA ASP A 622 17.62 -10.26 37.06
C ASP A 622 16.65 -11.42 37.42
N GLU A 623 15.47 -11.50 36.77
CA GLU A 623 14.49 -12.58 36.95
C GLU A 623 14.87 -13.87 36.21
N ASN A 624 15.71 -13.78 35.18
CA ASN A 624 16.10 -14.93 34.33
C ASN A 624 17.62 -15.29 34.45
N ALA A 625 18.35 -14.66 35.39
CA ALA A 625 19.73 -14.98 35.76
C ALA A 625 19.74 -16.03 36.88
#